data_82c6dfe18747ab7e3c68ba17f4e06e62
#
_entry.id   82c6dfe18747ab7e3c68ba17f4e06e62
#
_cell.length_a   1.000
_cell.length_b   1.000
_cell.length_c   1.000
_cell.angle_alpha   90.00
_cell.angle_beta   90.00
_cell.angle_gamma   90.00
#
_symmetry.space_group_name_H-M   'P 1'
#
loop_
_entity.id
_entity.type
_entity.pdbx_description
1 polymer ?
#
loop_
_entity_poly.entity_id
_entity_poly.type
_entity_poly.pdbx_seq_one_letter_code
_entity_poly.pdbx_strand_id
1 'polypeptide(L)'
;MDQFANKLDDHTIQFVRILPGPIEKIWSYLADSDKRGEWFAKGELPDKVGEPFELRFKHSELSPHSAPPPERMKEVDAKGHSATNILLKKEPPHLLTFTFGPSTRDHAERSEVEFRLSQEGDPKDNKVRLTLTHSKIPDAEYRTNVTGGWHSHLAVLQCRAEGKVPPAFWDVWRQSQSVYEKQ
;
A
#
# COMPACT_ATOMS: atom_id res chain seq x y z
N MET A 1 9.95 14.68 -8.24
CA MET A 1 8.63 14.03 -8.36
C MET A 1 8.00 14.05 -6.98
N ASP A 2 6.76 14.48 -6.88
CA ASP A 2 6.09 14.68 -5.60
C ASP A 2 5.89 13.32 -4.91
N GLN A 3 6.34 13.20 -3.66
CA GLN A 3 6.18 11.97 -2.88
C GLN A 3 4.78 11.87 -2.23
N PHE A 4 4.01 12.94 -2.31
CA PHE A 4 2.69 13.02 -1.72
C PHE A 4 1.59 12.47 -2.62
N ALA A 5 0.43 12.24 -2.02
CA ALA A 5 -0.75 11.82 -2.75
C ALA A 5 -1.29 12.94 -3.64
N ASN A 6 -1.77 12.58 -4.80
CA ASN A 6 -2.65 13.41 -5.61
C ASN A 6 -4.10 13.06 -5.24
N LYS A 7 -4.86 14.01 -4.72
CA LYS A 7 -6.30 13.88 -4.56
C LYS A 7 -6.94 14.09 -5.93
N LEU A 8 -7.49 13.03 -6.52
CA LEU A 8 -8.16 13.11 -7.82
C LEU A 8 -9.60 13.64 -7.69
N ASP A 9 -10.28 13.20 -6.64
CA ASP A 9 -11.60 13.65 -6.21
C ASP A 9 -11.80 13.36 -4.71
N ASP A 10 -13.04 13.55 -4.19
CA ASP A 10 -13.32 13.32 -2.76
C ASP A 10 -13.27 11.85 -2.34
N HIS A 11 -13.32 10.92 -3.30
CA HIS A 11 -13.36 9.48 -3.09
C HIS A 11 -12.16 8.73 -3.67
N THR A 12 -11.17 9.47 -4.24
CA THR A 12 -10.05 8.85 -4.96
C THR A 12 -8.73 9.58 -4.70
N ILE A 13 -7.73 8.83 -4.28
CA ILE A 13 -6.35 9.29 -4.15
C ILE A 13 -5.42 8.46 -5.03
N GLN A 14 -4.31 9.05 -5.45
CA GLN A 14 -3.31 8.39 -6.27
C GLN A 14 -1.89 8.74 -5.81
N PHE A 15 -1.03 7.72 -5.80
CA PHE A 15 0.41 7.87 -5.61
C PHE A 15 1.15 7.37 -6.84
N VAL A 16 2.26 8.01 -7.15
CA VAL A 16 3.20 7.55 -8.18
C VAL A 16 4.58 7.37 -7.55
N ARG A 17 5.25 6.25 -7.86
CA ARG A 17 6.64 5.99 -7.49
C ARG A 17 7.42 5.51 -8.70
N ILE A 18 8.65 5.97 -8.82
CA ILE A 18 9.62 5.41 -9.78
C ILE A 18 10.59 4.55 -8.99
N LEU A 19 10.56 3.27 -9.27
CA LEU A 19 11.30 2.24 -8.55
C LEU A 19 12.35 1.58 -9.45
N PRO A 20 13.46 1.06 -8.88
CA PRO A 20 14.42 0.30 -9.65
C PRO A 20 13.82 -1.04 -10.08
N GLY A 21 13.83 -1.29 -11.40
CA GLY A 21 13.33 -2.53 -12.00
C GLY A 21 14.22 -3.76 -11.78
N PRO A 22 13.97 -4.81 -12.54
CA PRO A 22 12.94 -4.93 -13.58
C PRO A 22 11.50 -4.99 -13.06
N ILE A 23 10.52 -4.95 -13.97
CA ILE A 23 9.09 -4.93 -13.61
C ILE A 23 8.66 -6.17 -12.83
N GLU A 24 9.23 -7.33 -13.14
CA GLU A 24 8.97 -8.61 -12.46
C GLU A 24 9.44 -8.56 -10.98
N LYS A 25 10.54 -7.84 -10.70
CA LYS A 25 10.99 -7.60 -9.31
C LYS A 25 9.94 -6.81 -8.53
N ILE A 26 9.43 -5.73 -9.11
CA ILE A 26 8.40 -4.91 -8.44
C ILE A 26 7.09 -5.67 -8.33
N TRP A 27 6.72 -6.42 -9.37
CA TRP A 27 5.56 -7.31 -9.31
C TRP A 27 5.66 -8.32 -8.17
N SER A 28 6.83 -8.90 -7.92
CA SER A 28 7.01 -9.84 -6.82
C SER A 28 6.74 -9.20 -5.44
N TYR A 29 7.02 -7.90 -5.25
CA TYR A 29 6.62 -7.18 -4.04
C TYR A 29 5.11 -6.97 -3.92
N LEU A 30 4.35 -7.05 -5.01
CA LEU A 30 2.89 -6.97 -4.98
C LEU A 30 2.24 -8.34 -4.82
N ALA A 31 2.74 -9.36 -5.51
CA ALA A 31 2.06 -10.65 -5.66
C ALA A 31 2.52 -11.72 -4.66
N ASP A 32 3.79 -11.75 -4.29
CA ASP A 32 4.34 -12.73 -3.35
C ASP A 32 4.01 -12.31 -1.91
N SER A 33 3.47 -13.23 -1.13
CA SER A 33 3.02 -12.98 0.26
C SER A 33 4.15 -12.51 1.18
N ASP A 34 5.32 -13.15 1.11
CA ASP A 34 6.43 -12.82 1.99
C ASP A 34 7.05 -11.48 1.62
N LYS A 35 7.30 -11.23 0.32
CA LYS A 35 7.82 -9.94 -0.15
C LYS A 35 6.83 -8.80 0.07
N ARG A 36 5.54 -9.03 -0.14
CA ARG A 36 4.52 -8.04 0.19
C ARG A 36 4.49 -7.74 1.69
N GLY A 37 4.70 -8.77 2.51
CA GLY A 37 4.83 -8.64 3.96
C GLY A 37 6.01 -7.79 4.43
N GLU A 38 7.03 -7.57 3.60
CA GLU A 38 8.17 -6.73 3.96
C GLU A 38 7.87 -5.22 3.93
N TRP A 39 6.76 -4.82 3.31
CA TRP A 39 6.42 -3.40 3.15
C TRP A 39 4.94 -3.07 3.38
N PHE A 40 4.04 -4.04 3.28
CA PHE A 40 2.60 -3.83 3.37
C PHE A 40 1.93 -4.85 4.29
N ALA A 41 1.57 -6.03 3.78
CA ALA A 41 0.84 -7.06 4.53
C ALA A 41 1.09 -8.45 3.95
N LYS A 42 1.15 -9.45 4.83
CA LYS A 42 1.21 -10.86 4.44
C LYS A 42 -0.17 -11.40 4.07
N GLY A 43 -0.20 -12.41 3.22
CA GLY A 43 -1.40 -13.14 2.80
C GLY A 43 -1.29 -13.64 1.37
N GLU A 44 -1.69 -14.86 1.12
CA GLU A 44 -1.64 -15.44 -0.22
C GLU A 44 -2.74 -14.84 -1.10
N LEU A 45 -2.38 -14.43 -2.32
CA LEU A 45 -3.36 -14.04 -3.32
C LEU A 45 -3.97 -15.29 -3.94
N PRO A 46 -5.30 -15.33 -4.11
CA PRO A 46 -5.94 -16.45 -4.78
C PRO A 46 -5.58 -16.51 -6.27
N ASP A 47 -5.80 -17.68 -6.87
CA ASP A 47 -5.58 -17.86 -8.31
C ASP A 47 -6.68 -17.25 -9.15
N LYS A 48 -7.92 -17.21 -8.61
CA LYS A 48 -9.10 -16.75 -9.34
C LYS A 48 -9.58 -15.40 -8.85
N VAL A 49 -9.91 -14.55 -9.81
CA VAL A 49 -10.65 -13.30 -9.56
C VAL A 49 -12.01 -13.61 -8.93
N GLY A 50 -12.41 -12.79 -7.96
CA GLY A 50 -13.63 -12.95 -7.18
C GLY A 50 -13.47 -13.77 -5.90
N GLU A 51 -12.33 -14.43 -5.70
CA GLU A 51 -12.08 -15.21 -4.48
C GLU A 51 -11.59 -14.29 -3.33
N PRO A 52 -11.97 -14.63 -2.08
CA PRO A 52 -11.52 -13.92 -0.91
C PRO A 52 -10.07 -14.31 -0.54
N PHE A 53 -9.37 -13.35 0.07
CA PHE A 53 -8.06 -13.57 0.68
C PHE A 53 -7.86 -12.66 1.90
N GLU A 54 -6.99 -13.08 2.81
CA GLU A 54 -6.69 -12.34 4.02
C GLU A 54 -5.39 -11.53 3.84
N LEU A 55 -5.39 -10.29 4.31
CA LEU A 55 -4.19 -9.48 4.51
C LEU A 55 -3.97 -9.27 6.00
N ARG A 56 -2.81 -9.68 6.49
CA ARG A 56 -2.38 -9.50 7.87
C ARG A 56 -1.36 -8.37 7.98
N PHE A 57 -1.70 -7.37 8.77
CA PHE A 57 -0.91 -6.17 9.00
C PHE A 57 -0.24 -6.20 10.37
N LYS A 58 1.03 -5.78 10.41
CA LYS A 58 1.77 -5.46 11.64
C LYS A 58 2.84 -4.44 11.32
N HIS A 59 2.49 -3.17 11.43
CA HIS A 59 3.31 -2.07 10.94
C HIS A 59 4.65 -1.93 11.65
N SER A 60 4.73 -2.26 12.95
CA SER A 60 5.97 -2.26 13.73
C SER A 60 7.02 -3.26 13.24
N GLU A 61 6.65 -4.26 12.46
CA GLU A 61 7.58 -5.27 11.90
C GLU A 61 8.15 -4.90 10.53
N LEU A 62 7.67 -3.80 9.90
CA LEU A 62 8.09 -3.39 8.56
C LEU A 62 9.50 -2.77 8.51
N SER A 63 10.09 -2.45 9.66
CA SER A 63 11.42 -1.86 9.78
C SER A 63 12.13 -2.40 11.02
N PRO A 64 13.47 -2.50 11.00
CA PRO A 64 14.25 -2.75 12.21
C PRO A 64 14.28 -1.53 13.15
N HIS A 65 13.92 -0.35 12.66
CA HIS A 65 13.78 0.85 13.48
C HIS A 65 12.37 0.88 14.08
N SER A 66 12.28 1.17 15.37
CA SER A 66 11.01 1.25 16.08
C SER A 66 10.61 2.69 16.36
N ALA A 67 9.33 2.97 16.25
CA ALA A 67 8.70 4.20 16.69
C ALA A 67 7.34 3.85 17.29
N PRO A 68 6.89 4.53 18.36
CA PRO A 68 5.61 4.22 18.96
C PRO A 68 4.46 4.56 18.00
N PRO A 69 3.46 3.67 17.85
CA PRO A 69 2.25 3.99 17.11
C PRO A 69 1.44 5.09 17.81
N PRO A 70 0.51 5.74 17.09
CA PRO A 70 -0.49 6.61 17.71
C PRO A 70 -1.27 5.84 18.80
N GLU A 71 -1.71 6.52 19.85
CA GLU A 71 -2.38 5.89 21.00
C GLU A 71 -3.49 4.91 20.59
N ARG A 72 -4.36 5.36 19.66
CA ARG A 72 -5.45 4.55 19.10
C ARG A 72 -5.02 3.29 18.36
N MET A 73 -3.76 3.18 17.94
CA MET A 73 -3.22 2.05 17.19
C MET A 73 -2.35 1.11 18.02
N LYS A 74 -2.03 1.46 19.26
CA LYS A 74 -1.09 0.69 20.10
C LYS A 74 -1.49 -0.78 20.26
N GLU A 75 -2.74 -1.02 20.61
CA GLU A 75 -3.22 -2.39 20.83
C GLU A 75 -3.28 -3.17 19.51
N VAL A 76 -3.80 -2.53 18.45
CA VAL A 76 -3.93 -3.12 17.12
C VAL A 76 -2.55 -3.43 16.53
N ASP A 77 -1.59 -2.51 16.65
CA ASP A 77 -0.23 -2.73 16.14
C ASP A 77 0.53 -3.80 16.93
N ALA A 78 0.36 -3.84 18.26
CA ALA A 78 1.00 -4.86 19.10
C ALA A 78 0.52 -6.28 18.75
N LYS A 79 -0.76 -6.47 18.51
CA LYS A 79 -1.37 -7.76 18.16
C LYS A 79 -1.28 -8.10 16.67
N GLY A 80 -1.17 -7.07 15.82
CA GLY A 80 -1.47 -7.14 14.41
C GLY A 80 -2.98 -7.25 14.16
N HIS A 81 -3.39 -7.03 12.93
CA HIS A 81 -4.79 -7.21 12.52
C HIS A 81 -4.89 -7.81 11.13
N SER A 82 -6.00 -8.46 10.86
CA SER A 82 -6.30 -9.05 9.56
C SER A 82 -7.55 -8.45 8.97
N ALA A 83 -7.58 -8.36 7.64
CA ALA A 83 -8.75 -7.99 6.87
C ALA A 83 -8.92 -8.94 5.68
N THR A 84 -10.15 -9.45 5.49
CA THR A 84 -10.50 -10.25 4.33
C THR A 84 -10.88 -9.34 3.18
N ASN A 85 -10.29 -9.54 2.03
CA ASN A 85 -10.50 -8.75 0.81
C ASN A 85 -10.89 -9.67 -0.35
N ILE A 86 -11.40 -9.12 -1.44
CA ILE A 86 -11.72 -9.86 -2.67
C ILE A 86 -10.73 -9.44 -3.76
N LEU A 87 -10.14 -10.40 -4.44
CA LEU A 87 -9.31 -10.15 -5.62
C LEU A 87 -10.20 -9.73 -6.78
N LEU A 88 -9.98 -8.54 -7.34
CA LEU A 88 -10.79 -7.99 -8.43
C LEU A 88 -10.12 -8.14 -9.80
N LYS A 89 -8.77 -7.96 -9.85
CA LYS A 89 -7.97 -8.15 -11.06
C LYS A 89 -6.56 -8.61 -10.71
N LYS A 90 -5.99 -9.48 -11.55
CA LYS A 90 -4.61 -9.95 -11.43
C LYS A 90 -4.06 -10.22 -12.83
N GLU A 91 -3.30 -9.28 -13.36
CA GLU A 91 -2.71 -9.32 -14.71
C GLU A 91 -1.18 -9.13 -14.59
N PRO A 92 -0.42 -10.20 -14.30
CA PRO A 92 1.03 -10.12 -14.15
C PRO A 92 1.73 -9.66 -15.43
N PRO A 93 2.78 -8.85 -15.35
CA PRO A 93 3.30 -8.18 -14.16
C PRO A 93 2.76 -6.75 -14.02
N HIS A 94 1.57 -6.42 -14.54
CA HIS A 94 1.15 -5.04 -14.78
C HIS A 94 0.04 -4.53 -13.87
N LEU A 95 -0.87 -5.40 -13.40
CA LEU A 95 -2.09 -4.95 -12.72
C LEU A 95 -2.50 -5.88 -11.58
N LEU A 96 -2.74 -5.29 -10.41
CA LEU A 96 -3.35 -5.96 -9.27
C LEU A 96 -4.40 -5.04 -8.66
N THR A 97 -5.63 -5.54 -8.51
CA THR A 97 -6.74 -4.78 -7.92
C THR A 97 -7.51 -5.65 -6.92
N PHE A 98 -7.83 -5.11 -5.77
CA PHE A 98 -8.61 -5.79 -4.74
C PHE A 98 -9.45 -4.81 -3.89
N THR A 99 -10.49 -5.31 -3.23
CA THR A 99 -11.25 -4.52 -2.26
C THR A 99 -10.40 -4.22 -1.03
N PHE A 100 -10.63 -3.08 -0.41
CA PHE A 100 -9.87 -2.66 0.77
C PHE A 100 -10.81 -2.06 1.84
N GLY A 101 -10.59 -2.45 3.09
CA GLY A 101 -11.35 -1.88 4.20
C GLY A 101 -11.66 -2.91 5.30
N PRO A 102 -12.34 -2.48 6.37
CA PRO A 102 -12.63 -3.35 7.50
C PRO A 102 -13.56 -4.50 7.11
N SER A 103 -13.29 -5.68 7.65
CA SER A 103 -14.09 -6.90 7.39
C SER A 103 -15.56 -6.79 7.86
N THR A 104 -15.87 -5.76 8.64
CA THR A 104 -17.23 -5.47 9.10
C THR A 104 -18.15 -4.84 8.03
N ARG A 105 -17.56 -4.35 6.92
CA ARG A 105 -18.34 -3.81 5.79
C ARG A 105 -18.56 -4.89 4.73
N ASP A 106 -19.70 -4.83 4.03
CA ASP A 106 -19.92 -5.62 2.83
C ASP A 106 -18.83 -5.32 1.80
N HIS A 107 -18.37 -6.34 1.08
CA HIS A 107 -17.33 -6.17 0.06
C HIS A 107 -17.74 -5.20 -1.04
N ALA A 108 -19.03 -5.12 -1.39
CA ALA A 108 -19.55 -4.16 -2.36
C ALA A 108 -19.44 -2.69 -1.89
N GLU A 109 -19.39 -2.45 -0.57
CA GLU A 109 -19.30 -1.12 0.03
C GLU A 109 -17.86 -0.73 0.39
N ARG A 110 -16.89 -1.62 0.15
CA ARG A 110 -15.49 -1.34 0.45
C ARG A 110 -14.86 -0.50 -0.64
N SER A 111 -13.85 0.25 -0.25
CA SER A 111 -12.96 0.91 -1.20
C SER A 111 -12.16 -0.11 -2.02
N GLU A 112 -11.55 0.35 -3.09
CA GLU A 112 -10.75 -0.48 -4.00
C GLU A 112 -9.35 0.09 -4.13
N VAL A 113 -8.37 -0.81 -4.15
CA VAL A 113 -6.96 -0.47 -4.36
C VAL A 113 -6.49 -1.11 -5.66
N GLU A 114 -5.94 -0.28 -6.55
CA GLU A 114 -5.30 -0.70 -7.79
C GLU A 114 -3.81 -0.37 -7.75
N PHE A 115 -2.98 -1.36 -8.05
CA PHE A 115 -1.56 -1.20 -8.36
C PHE A 115 -1.35 -1.44 -9.84
N ARG A 116 -0.79 -0.45 -10.52
CA ARG A 116 -0.42 -0.53 -11.93
C ARG A 116 1.08 -0.33 -12.09
N LEU A 117 1.72 -1.24 -12.82
CA LEU A 117 3.14 -1.17 -13.15
C LEU A 117 3.33 -0.97 -14.65
N SER A 118 4.24 -0.07 -15.00
CA SER A 118 4.68 0.14 -16.37
C SER A 118 6.18 0.46 -16.43
N GLN A 119 6.79 0.25 -17.58
CA GLN A 119 8.14 0.74 -17.83
C GLN A 119 8.18 2.26 -17.73
N GLU A 120 9.21 2.80 -17.10
CA GLU A 120 9.46 4.24 -17.00
C GLU A 120 10.70 4.62 -17.79
N GLY A 121 10.52 5.55 -18.74
CA GLY A 121 11.61 6.06 -19.57
C GLY A 121 12.21 5.01 -20.53
N ASP A 122 13.52 5.15 -20.84
CA ASP A 122 14.23 4.19 -21.70
C ASP A 122 14.32 2.84 -20.97
N PRO A 123 14.03 1.70 -21.64
CA PRO A 123 14.17 0.37 -21.06
C PRO A 123 15.56 0.09 -20.44
N LYS A 124 16.60 0.73 -20.96
CA LYS A 124 17.98 0.61 -20.43
C LYS A 124 18.14 1.21 -19.04
N ASP A 125 17.29 2.16 -18.66
CA ASP A 125 17.32 2.76 -17.33
C ASP A 125 16.78 1.84 -16.25
N ASN A 126 16.13 0.74 -16.65
CA ASN A 126 15.57 -0.29 -15.77
C ASN A 126 14.74 0.31 -14.64
N LYS A 127 13.84 1.24 -14.97
CA LYS A 127 12.94 1.92 -14.04
C LYS A 127 11.50 1.49 -14.27
N VAL A 128 10.76 1.38 -13.18
CA VAL A 128 9.35 1.00 -13.17
C VAL A 128 8.53 2.10 -12.53
N ARG A 129 7.51 2.55 -13.24
CA ARG A 129 6.45 3.41 -12.68
C ARG A 129 5.43 2.52 -11.97
N LEU A 130 5.31 2.70 -10.67
CA LEU A 130 4.20 2.17 -9.88
C LEU A 130 3.19 3.29 -9.68
N THR A 131 1.96 3.05 -10.09
CA THR A 131 0.80 3.91 -9.79
C THR A 131 -0.12 3.14 -8.85
N LEU A 132 -0.33 3.66 -7.64
CA LEU A 132 -1.32 3.18 -6.69
C LEU A 132 -2.51 4.11 -6.74
N THR A 133 -3.69 3.58 -7.03
CA THR A 133 -4.96 4.32 -6.97
C THR A 133 -5.86 3.68 -5.93
N HIS A 134 -6.32 4.45 -4.95
CA HIS A 134 -7.31 4.02 -3.96
C HIS A 134 -8.59 4.79 -4.22
N SER A 135 -9.62 4.09 -4.62
CA SER A 135 -10.91 4.63 -5.04
C SER A 135 -12.07 4.14 -4.16
N LYS A 136 -13.26 4.70 -4.36
CA LYS A 136 -14.45 4.40 -3.55
C LYS A 136 -14.24 4.65 -2.05
N ILE A 137 -13.45 5.64 -1.72
CA ILE A 137 -13.19 6.07 -0.35
C ILE A 137 -14.49 6.67 0.23
N PRO A 138 -14.98 6.20 1.40
CA PRO A 138 -16.32 6.58 1.87
C PRO A 138 -16.44 8.04 2.32
N ASP A 139 -15.39 8.57 2.97
CA ASP A 139 -15.42 9.89 3.59
C ASP A 139 -14.02 10.49 3.75
N ALA A 140 -13.96 11.74 4.18
CA ALA A 140 -12.72 12.51 4.33
C ALA A 140 -11.82 11.98 5.46
N GLU A 141 -12.39 11.50 6.56
CA GLU A 141 -11.63 10.95 7.68
C GLU A 141 -10.92 9.66 7.25
N TYR A 142 -11.65 8.76 6.61
CA TYR A 142 -11.07 7.53 6.05
C TYR A 142 -10.00 7.85 5.01
N ARG A 143 -10.25 8.83 4.13
CA ARG A 143 -9.27 9.29 3.14
C ARG A 143 -7.96 9.73 3.80
N THR A 144 -8.01 10.60 4.81
CA THR A 144 -6.84 11.07 5.54
C THR A 144 -6.05 9.91 6.15
N ASN A 145 -6.74 8.97 6.80
CA ASN A 145 -6.13 7.80 7.42
C ASN A 145 -5.41 6.91 6.41
N VAL A 146 -6.08 6.54 5.30
CA VAL A 146 -5.46 5.65 4.29
C VAL A 146 -4.35 6.36 3.51
N THR A 147 -4.46 7.68 3.31
CA THR A 147 -3.42 8.46 2.64
C THR A 147 -2.11 8.43 3.42
N GLY A 148 -2.14 8.67 4.73
CA GLY A 148 -0.97 8.56 5.59
C GLY A 148 -0.41 7.13 5.64
N GLY A 149 -1.30 6.13 5.69
CA GLY A 149 -0.93 4.71 5.62
C GLY A 149 -0.19 4.38 4.33
N TRP A 150 -0.75 4.72 3.17
CA TRP A 150 -0.10 4.49 1.87
C TRP A 150 1.21 5.23 1.71
N HIS A 151 1.30 6.48 2.17
CA HIS A 151 2.55 7.23 2.14
C HIS A 151 3.66 6.46 2.87
N SER A 152 3.36 5.95 4.07
CA SER A 152 4.32 5.20 4.89
C SER A 152 4.69 3.86 4.27
N HIS A 153 3.70 3.09 3.80
CA HIS A 153 3.94 1.82 3.12
C HIS A 153 4.79 1.98 1.86
N LEU A 154 4.51 2.99 1.04
CA LEU A 154 5.28 3.24 -0.18
C LEU A 154 6.71 3.73 0.09
N ALA A 155 6.94 4.43 1.21
CA ALA A 155 8.30 4.78 1.64
C ALA A 155 9.09 3.52 2.03
N VAL A 156 8.46 2.57 2.73
CA VAL A 156 9.07 1.27 3.03
C VAL A 156 9.35 0.48 1.75
N LEU A 157 8.38 0.38 0.83
CA LEU A 157 8.55 -0.31 -0.47
C LEU A 157 9.72 0.27 -1.26
N GLN A 158 9.82 1.59 -1.33
CA GLN A 158 10.93 2.24 -2.05
C GLN A 158 12.28 1.83 -1.48
N CYS A 159 12.45 1.87 -0.15
CA CYS A 159 13.68 1.42 0.49
C CYS A 159 13.97 -0.05 0.19
N ARG A 160 12.99 -0.94 0.28
CA ARG A 160 13.14 -2.37 -0.05
C ARG A 160 13.56 -2.58 -1.49
N ALA A 161 12.92 -1.90 -2.43
CA ALA A 161 13.25 -1.98 -3.86
C ALA A 161 14.68 -1.48 -4.16
N GLU A 162 15.14 -0.47 -3.41
CA GLU A 162 16.49 0.09 -3.51
C GLU A 162 17.55 -0.69 -2.71
N GLY A 163 17.18 -1.73 -1.98
CA GLY A 163 18.08 -2.49 -1.11
C GLY A 163 18.53 -1.73 0.14
N LYS A 164 17.74 -0.74 0.58
CA LYS A 164 18.00 0.09 1.75
C LYS A 164 17.17 -0.35 2.95
N VAL A 165 17.66 -0.01 4.14
CA VAL A 165 16.90 -0.20 5.38
C VAL A 165 15.78 0.86 5.45
N PRO A 166 14.52 0.47 5.61
CA PRO A 166 13.43 1.43 5.69
C PRO A 166 13.41 2.17 7.04
N PRO A 167 12.89 3.41 7.07
CA PRO A 167 12.63 4.12 8.32
C PRO A 167 11.52 3.44 9.13
N ALA A 168 11.37 3.81 10.41
CA ALA A 168 10.24 3.35 11.21
C ALA A 168 8.91 3.81 10.60
N PHE A 169 7.99 2.88 10.38
CA PHE A 169 6.70 3.15 9.74
C PHE A 169 5.94 4.32 10.41
N TRP A 170 5.85 4.29 11.74
CA TRP A 170 5.09 5.29 12.50
C TRP A 170 5.73 6.68 12.53
N ASP A 171 7.05 6.80 12.31
CA ASP A 171 7.70 8.10 12.13
C ASP A 171 7.33 8.73 10.80
N VAL A 172 7.35 7.96 9.73
CA VAL A 172 6.91 8.41 8.40
C VAL A 172 5.43 8.81 8.44
N TRP A 173 4.60 7.99 9.09
CA TRP A 173 3.18 8.26 9.23
C TRP A 173 2.92 9.60 9.94
N ARG A 174 3.56 9.85 11.09
CA ARG A 174 3.42 11.12 11.82
C ARG A 174 3.84 12.34 11.01
N GLN A 175 4.95 12.23 10.30
CA GLN A 175 5.44 13.31 9.43
C GLN A 175 4.46 13.61 8.29
N SER A 176 3.84 12.60 7.71
CA SER A 176 2.89 12.76 6.62
C SER A 176 1.55 13.37 7.06
N GLN A 177 1.10 13.10 8.29
CA GLN A 177 -0.20 13.61 8.80
C GLN A 177 -0.27 15.13 8.74
N SER A 178 0.78 15.84 9.12
CA SER A 178 0.83 17.31 9.09
C SER A 178 0.59 17.92 7.70
N VAL A 179 0.82 17.13 6.66
CA VAL A 179 0.58 17.53 5.26
C VAL A 179 -0.86 17.20 4.85
N TYR A 180 -1.34 16.00 5.19
CA TYR A 180 -2.64 15.52 4.72
C TYR A 180 -3.84 16.05 5.50
N GLU A 181 -3.66 16.46 6.76
CA GLU A 181 -4.69 17.14 7.54
C GLU A 181 -5.05 18.55 7.02
N LYS A 182 -4.20 19.11 6.14
CA LYS A 182 -4.39 20.45 5.55
C LYS A 182 -4.98 20.42 4.12
N GLN A 183 -5.21 19.25 3.57
CA GLN A 183 -5.79 19.01 2.24
C GLN A 183 -7.27 18.60 2.33
#